data_f24a214d75ed271c436599a270a74ed6
#
_entry.id   f24a214d75ed271c436599a270a74ed6
#
_cell.length_a   1.000
_cell.length_b   1.000
_cell.length_c   1.000
_cell.angle_alpha   90.00
_cell.angle_beta   90.00
_cell.angle_gamma   90.00
#
_symmetry.space_group_name_H-M   'P 1'
#
loop_
_entity.id
_entity.type
_entity.pdbx_description
1 polymer ?
#
loop_
_entity_poly.entity_id
_entity_poly.type
_entity_poly.pdbx_seq_one_letter_code
_entity_poly.pdbx_strand_id
1 'polypeptide(L)'
;MSRLVLASSFMGKTYTNNNYENVYDFDQHTLSYKYYREEYPHLTDEQFKGLPGRKIREGWFEKYMDDFCDVIDADYYDVVIGWLCKDVADELLYRGYLPELVVFDNEIDPYIFLERGLRRGNEYTSVDPVEDLIQKNYMRFVNDYYAGMCKVWVAHEPVYLTEFLVSTGSVLYKGGQADYDVHDVTGYLELLQPASNHVFS
;
A
#
# COMPACT_ATOMS: atom_id res chain seq x y z
N MET A 1 -2.11 19.50 -0.18
CA MET A 1 -1.25 18.44 -0.79
C MET A 1 -1.59 17.13 -0.10
N SER A 2 -2.04 16.19 -0.86
CA SER A 2 -2.44 14.87 -0.39
C SER A 2 -1.29 14.16 0.33
N ARG A 3 -1.61 13.44 1.40
CA ARG A 3 -0.67 12.52 2.05
C ARG A 3 -0.52 11.27 1.17
N LEU A 4 0.70 10.99 0.72
CA LEU A 4 0.99 9.83 -0.14
C LEU A 4 1.56 8.68 0.69
N VAL A 5 0.88 7.53 0.67
CA VAL A 5 1.25 6.36 1.48
C VAL A 5 1.36 5.12 0.60
N LEU A 6 2.53 4.50 0.58
CA LEU A 6 2.72 3.16 -0.01
C LEU A 6 2.68 2.12 1.10
N ALA A 7 1.65 1.29 1.08
CA ALA A 7 1.40 0.34 2.15
C ALA A 7 1.54 -1.11 1.71
N SER A 8 2.07 -1.93 2.60
CA SER A 8 2.21 -3.38 2.43
C SER A 8 0.88 -4.04 2.06
N SER A 9 0.96 -5.18 1.39
CA SER A 9 -0.17 -6.08 1.24
C SER A 9 -0.73 -6.45 2.63
N PHE A 10 -2.01 -6.81 2.68
CA PHE A 10 -2.74 -7.19 3.92
C PHE A 10 -3.04 -6.06 4.92
N MET A 11 -2.63 -4.83 4.67
CA MET A 11 -2.98 -3.68 5.53
C MET A 11 -4.41 -3.17 5.36
N GLY A 12 -5.18 -3.68 4.41
CA GLY A 12 -6.58 -3.28 4.23
C GLY A 12 -6.77 -1.99 3.42
N LYS A 13 -5.90 -1.71 2.44
CA LYS A 13 -6.02 -0.56 1.53
C LYS A 13 -7.42 -0.42 0.94
N THR A 14 -7.88 -1.47 0.29
CA THR A 14 -9.23 -1.51 -0.34
C THR A 14 -10.36 -1.26 0.66
N TYR A 15 -10.25 -1.80 1.89
CA TYR A 15 -11.22 -1.52 2.94
C TYR A 15 -11.22 -0.05 3.30
N THR A 16 -10.05 0.56 3.46
CA THR A 16 -9.91 1.98 3.80
C THR A 16 -10.54 2.85 2.70
N ASN A 17 -10.19 2.59 1.43
CA ASN A 17 -10.78 3.31 0.30
C ASN A 17 -12.31 3.19 0.24
N ASN A 18 -12.86 2.01 0.46
CA ASN A 18 -14.30 1.77 0.33
C ASN A 18 -15.13 2.37 1.48
N ASN A 19 -14.50 2.71 2.59
CA ASN A 19 -15.19 3.23 3.77
C ASN A 19 -14.95 4.72 4.04
N TYR A 20 -13.98 5.34 3.35
CA TYR A 20 -13.62 6.74 3.60
C TYR A 20 -13.51 7.52 2.29
N GLU A 21 -14.34 8.56 2.14
CA GLU A 21 -14.45 9.34 0.89
C GLU A 21 -13.23 10.21 0.57
N ASN A 22 -12.43 10.55 1.59
CA ASN A 22 -11.23 11.35 1.43
C ASN A 22 -9.95 10.51 1.25
N VAL A 23 -10.10 9.21 1.01
CA VAL A 23 -9.02 8.28 0.77
C VAL A 23 -9.16 7.66 -0.62
N TYR A 24 -8.09 7.60 -1.37
CA TYR A 24 -8.05 6.98 -2.68
C TYR A 24 -7.02 5.87 -2.75
N ASP A 25 -7.44 4.65 -3.03
CA ASP A 25 -6.55 3.50 -3.27
C ASP A 25 -6.29 3.36 -4.78
N PHE A 26 -5.15 3.86 -5.22
CA PHE A 26 -4.76 3.81 -6.63
C PHE A 26 -4.59 2.38 -7.12
N ASP A 27 -4.14 1.47 -6.27
CA ASP A 27 -4.04 0.04 -6.58
C ASP A 27 -5.37 -0.57 -7.00
N GLN A 28 -6.47 -0.17 -6.36
CA GLN A 28 -7.78 -0.71 -6.67
C GLN A 28 -8.24 -0.35 -8.08
N HIS A 29 -7.85 0.82 -8.57
CA HIS A 29 -8.21 1.27 -9.90
C HIS A 29 -7.32 0.70 -11.00
N THR A 30 -6.02 0.67 -10.77
CA THR A 30 -5.01 0.34 -11.78
C THR A 30 -4.71 -1.14 -11.87
N LEU A 31 -4.84 -1.85 -10.76
CA LEU A 31 -4.79 -3.30 -10.74
C LEU A 31 -6.17 -3.90 -11.00
N SER A 32 -7.21 -3.07 -11.11
CA SER A 32 -8.50 -3.55 -11.49
C SER A 32 -8.41 -4.07 -12.92
N TYR A 33 -8.84 -5.29 -13.07
CA TYR A 33 -9.04 -5.99 -14.30
C TYR A 33 -9.67 -5.12 -15.43
N LYS A 34 -10.51 -4.15 -15.07
CA LYS A 34 -11.17 -3.24 -16.01
C LYS A 34 -10.25 -2.21 -16.65
N TYR A 35 -9.28 -1.68 -15.91
CA TYR A 35 -8.45 -0.57 -16.38
C TYR A 35 -7.55 -0.95 -17.55
N TYR A 36 -6.96 -2.15 -17.51
CA TYR A 36 -6.07 -2.63 -18.57
C TYR A 36 -6.75 -3.57 -19.56
N ARG A 37 -7.98 -3.99 -19.27
CA ARG A 37 -8.71 -4.94 -20.12
C ARG A 37 -8.95 -4.40 -21.54
N GLU A 38 -9.18 -3.11 -21.65
CA GLU A 38 -9.44 -2.43 -22.92
C GLU A 38 -8.24 -2.46 -23.87
N GLU A 39 -7.02 -2.57 -23.35
CA GLU A 39 -5.80 -2.67 -24.14
C GLU A 39 -5.57 -4.10 -24.71
N TYR A 40 -6.32 -5.07 -24.20
CA TYR A 40 -6.24 -6.48 -24.66
C TYR A 40 -7.59 -7.03 -25.09
N PRO A 41 -8.27 -6.35 -26.04
CA PRO A 41 -9.61 -6.76 -26.48
C PRO A 41 -9.66 -8.16 -27.11
N HIS A 42 -8.51 -8.65 -27.58
CA HIS A 42 -8.35 -9.95 -28.23
C HIS A 42 -8.16 -11.13 -27.27
N LEU A 43 -7.90 -10.86 -25.98
CA LEU A 43 -7.75 -11.91 -24.98
C LEU A 43 -9.08 -12.26 -24.33
N THR A 44 -9.26 -13.53 -24.00
CA THR A 44 -10.34 -13.94 -23.09
C THR A 44 -10.03 -13.47 -21.67
N ASP A 45 -11.03 -13.46 -20.81
CA ASP A 45 -10.86 -13.09 -19.41
C ASP A 45 -9.87 -14.00 -18.67
N GLU A 46 -9.89 -15.30 -18.99
CA GLU A 46 -8.96 -16.26 -18.43
C GLU A 46 -7.52 -16.04 -18.93
N GLN A 47 -7.37 -15.75 -20.22
CA GLN A 47 -6.07 -15.42 -20.81
C GLN A 47 -5.51 -14.14 -20.23
N PHE A 48 -6.34 -13.13 -20.02
CA PHE A 48 -5.92 -11.87 -19.43
C PHE A 48 -5.50 -12.06 -17.96
N LYS A 49 -6.25 -12.83 -17.17
CA LYS A 49 -5.89 -13.19 -15.79
C LYS A 49 -4.61 -14.03 -15.72
N GLY A 50 -4.39 -14.87 -16.71
CA GLY A 50 -3.20 -15.71 -16.83
C GLY A 50 -1.98 -14.99 -17.42
N LEU A 51 -2.10 -13.74 -17.84
CA LEU A 51 -0.92 -12.94 -18.16
C LEU A 51 0.00 -12.94 -16.94
N PRO A 52 1.32 -13.26 -17.13
CA PRO A 52 2.25 -13.35 -16.02
C PRO A 52 2.15 -12.07 -15.20
N GLY A 53 1.63 -12.25 -14.01
CA GLY A 53 1.00 -11.23 -13.23
C GLY A 53 1.84 -9.99 -13.16
N ARG A 54 1.22 -8.86 -13.32
CA ARG A 54 1.74 -7.58 -12.86
C ARG A 54 3.18 -7.28 -13.28
N LYS A 55 3.76 -8.01 -14.24
CA LYS A 55 4.93 -7.54 -14.94
C LYS A 55 4.45 -6.36 -15.74
N ILE A 56 4.58 -5.22 -15.10
CA ILE A 56 4.45 -3.92 -15.71
C ILE A 56 5.37 -3.99 -16.93
N ARG A 57 4.79 -4.12 -18.12
CA ARG A 57 5.56 -4.13 -19.36
C ARG A 57 6.10 -2.74 -19.59
N GLU A 58 7.22 -2.66 -20.28
CA GLU A 58 7.76 -1.42 -20.80
C GLU A 58 6.64 -0.58 -21.47
N GLY A 59 6.53 0.70 -21.10
CA GLY A 59 5.42 1.58 -21.52
C GLY A 59 4.20 1.61 -20.59
N TRP A 60 3.90 0.52 -19.92
CA TRP A 60 2.78 0.46 -18.98
C TRP A 60 3.11 1.05 -17.63
N PHE A 61 4.33 0.83 -17.18
CA PHE A 61 4.81 1.39 -15.94
C PHE A 61 4.83 2.91 -16.00
N GLU A 62 5.29 3.45 -17.12
CA GLU A 62 5.30 4.90 -17.35
C GLU A 62 3.89 5.47 -17.26
N LYS A 63 2.94 4.89 -18.02
CA LYS A 63 1.52 5.28 -17.96
C LYS A 63 0.93 5.13 -16.56
N TYR A 64 1.22 4.01 -15.88
CA TYR A 64 0.78 3.78 -14.50
C TYR A 64 1.27 4.88 -13.58
N MET A 65 2.54 5.27 -13.71
CA MET A 65 3.13 6.32 -12.88
C MET A 65 2.60 7.70 -13.23
N ASP A 66 2.34 7.97 -14.50
CA ASP A 66 1.73 9.24 -14.95
C ASP A 66 0.32 9.38 -14.35
N ASP A 67 -0.54 8.38 -14.51
CA ASP A 67 -1.89 8.36 -13.96
C ASP A 67 -1.86 8.47 -12.41
N PHE A 68 -0.88 7.86 -11.76
CA PHE A 68 -0.73 7.95 -10.31
C PHE A 68 -0.32 9.36 -9.87
N CYS A 69 0.63 9.97 -10.53
CA CYS A 69 1.05 11.34 -10.26
C CYS A 69 -0.09 12.33 -10.53
N ASP A 70 -0.85 12.14 -11.59
CA ASP A 70 -2.02 12.97 -11.89
C ASP A 70 -3.06 12.94 -10.76
N VAL A 71 -3.29 11.78 -10.15
CA VAL A 71 -4.18 11.67 -8.98
C VAL A 71 -3.62 12.40 -7.76
N ILE A 72 -2.32 12.30 -7.52
CA ILE A 72 -1.67 13.02 -6.41
C ILE A 72 -1.73 14.53 -6.63
N ASP A 73 -1.43 14.99 -7.83
CA ASP A 73 -1.37 16.40 -8.19
C ASP A 73 -2.77 17.06 -8.27
N ALA A 74 -3.80 16.28 -8.57
CA ALA A 74 -5.18 16.75 -8.54
C ALA A 74 -5.64 17.18 -7.13
N ASP A 75 -4.98 16.66 -6.08
CA ASP A 75 -5.19 17.03 -4.66
C ASP A 75 -6.66 16.94 -4.20
N TYR A 76 -7.43 16.01 -4.80
CA TYR A 76 -8.85 15.82 -4.45
C TYR A 76 -9.06 15.00 -3.18
N TYR A 77 -8.05 14.22 -2.80
CA TYR A 77 -8.11 13.33 -1.65
C TYR A 77 -7.09 13.75 -0.59
N ASP A 78 -7.45 13.65 0.68
CA ASP A 78 -6.52 13.93 1.76
C ASP A 78 -5.41 12.87 1.85
N VAL A 79 -5.75 11.62 1.47
CA VAL A 79 -4.82 10.50 1.46
C VAL A 79 -4.92 9.75 0.14
N VAL A 80 -3.78 9.59 -0.53
CA VAL A 80 -3.62 8.72 -1.69
C VAL A 80 -2.75 7.52 -1.30
N ILE A 81 -3.28 6.34 -1.55
CA ILE A 81 -2.63 5.07 -1.18
C ILE A 81 -2.16 4.37 -2.46
N GLY A 82 -0.95 3.83 -2.40
CA GLY A 82 -0.41 2.97 -3.44
C GLY A 82 0.13 1.64 -2.90
N TRP A 83 0.52 0.79 -3.84
CA TRP A 83 1.16 -0.47 -3.52
C TRP A 83 2.64 -0.25 -3.15
N LEU A 84 3.07 -0.84 -2.05
CA LEU A 84 4.46 -0.85 -1.65
C LEU A 84 5.27 -1.76 -2.58
N CYS A 85 5.87 -1.14 -3.59
CA CYS A 85 6.70 -1.77 -4.60
C CYS A 85 7.96 -0.93 -4.82
N LYS A 86 9.10 -1.60 -5.01
CA LYS A 86 10.38 -0.90 -5.20
C LYS A 86 10.32 0.05 -6.39
N ASP A 87 9.84 -0.43 -7.53
CA ASP A 87 9.84 0.35 -8.76
C ASP A 87 8.93 1.59 -8.64
N VAL A 88 7.79 1.45 -7.95
CA VAL A 88 6.88 2.58 -7.68
C VAL A 88 7.51 3.57 -6.70
N ALA A 89 8.14 3.10 -5.63
CA ALA A 89 8.79 3.98 -4.66
C ALA A 89 9.95 4.76 -5.30
N ASP A 90 10.80 4.08 -6.06
CA ASP A 90 11.92 4.69 -6.76
C ASP A 90 11.46 5.75 -7.76
N GLU A 91 10.44 5.44 -8.56
CA GLU A 91 9.93 6.36 -9.58
C GLU A 91 9.25 7.58 -8.96
N LEU A 92 8.48 7.41 -7.87
CA LEU A 92 7.90 8.54 -7.14
C LEU A 92 8.99 9.46 -6.58
N LEU A 93 10.03 8.91 -5.97
CA LEU A 93 11.16 9.68 -5.47
C LEU A 93 11.92 10.39 -6.60
N TYR A 94 12.13 9.71 -7.74
CA TYR A 94 12.76 10.30 -8.92
C TYR A 94 11.96 11.48 -9.47
N ARG A 95 10.62 11.38 -9.46
CA ARG A 95 9.70 12.46 -9.88
C ARG A 95 9.53 13.57 -8.83
N GLY A 96 10.17 13.44 -7.66
CA GLY A 96 10.17 14.47 -6.61
C GLY A 96 9.03 14.34 -5.60
N TYR A 97 8.26 13.25 -5.62
CA TYR A 97 7.27 12.95 -4.58
C TYR A 97 7.94 12.32 -3.36
N LEU A 98 7.36 12.55 -2.19
CA LEU A 98 7.87 12.01 -0.92
C LEU A 98 6.82 11.08 -0.28
N PRO A 99 6.76 9.81 -0.71
CA PRO A 99 5.84 8.86 -0.12
C PRO A 99 6.24 8.50 1.32
N GLU A 100 5.25 8.22 2.16
CA GLU A 100 5.46 7.48 3.39
C GLU A 100 5.34 5.98 3.08
N LEU A 101 6.33 5.20 3.47
CA LEU A 101 6.35 3.75 3.26
C LEU A 101 5.92 3.06 4.55
N VAL A 102 4.98 2.13 4.47
CA VAL A 102 4.48 1.39 5.64
C VAL A 102 4.70 -0.09 5.43
N VAL A 103 5.57 -0.66 6.24
CA VAL A 103 5.96 -2.07 6.21
C VAL A 103 5.59 -2.77 7.51
N PHE A 104 5.38 -4.07 7.43
CA PHE A 104 5.31 -4.90 8.62
C PHE A 104 6.70 -5.32 9.07
N ASP A 105 6.88 -5.42 10.39
CA ASP A 105 8.05 -6.05 10.97
C ASP A 105 8.13 -7.51 10.51
N ASN A 106 9.33 -7.98 10.20
CA ASN A 106 9.58 -9.34 9.75
C ASN A 106 9.46 -10.38 10.88
N GLU A 107 9.32 -9.95 12.13
CA GLU A 107 9.08 -10.82 13.29
C GLU A 107 7.59 -11.12 13.52
N ILE A 108 6.68 -10.44 12.80
CA ILE A 108 5.25 -10.73 12.93
C ILE A 108 4.93 -12.11 12.35
N ASP A 109 4.11 -12.88 13.09
CA ASP A 109 3.67 -14.19 12.65
C ASP A 109 2.94 -14.13 11.29
N PRO A 110 3.49 -14.70 10.22
CA PRO A 110 2.94 -14.63 8.87
C PRO A 110 1.59 -15.36 8.73
N TYR A 111 1.24 -16.24 9.65
CA TYR A 111 -0.08 -16.91 9.63
C TYR A 111 -1.23 -15.92 9.78
N ILE A 112 -1.05 -14.82 10.48
CA ILE A 112 -2.05 -13.75 10.60
C ILE A 112 -2.39 -13.16 9.23
N PHE A 113 -1.40 -12.96 8.39
CA PHE A 113 -1.57 -12.41 7.05
C PHE A 113 -2.11 -13.44 6.06
N LEU A 114 -1.71 -14.69 6.21
CA LEU A 114 -2.32 -15.80 5.46
C LEU A 114 -3.82 -15.86 5.74
N GLU A 115 -4.24 -15.81 7.01
CA GLU A 115 -5.65 -15.80 7.38
C GLU A 115 -6.38 -14.59 6.79
N ARG A 116 -5.80 -13.39 6.84
CA ARG A 116 -6.36 -12.19 6.20
C ARG A 116 -6.50 -12.36 4.68
N GLY A 117 -5.53 -12.99 4.04
CA GLY A 117 -5.54 -13.29 2.60
C GLY A 117 -6.65 -14.30 2.25
N LEU A 118 -6.74 -15.40 2.98
CA LEU A 118 -7.75 -16.44 2.77
C LEU A 118 -9.17 -15.90 2.94
N ARG A 119 -9.41 -15.08 3.95
CA ARG A 119 -10.72 -14.42 4.15
C ARG A 119 -11.15 -13.54 2.98
N ARG A 120 -10.19 -13.09 2.15
CA ARG A 120 -10.44 -12.27 0.95
C ARG A 120 -10.49 -13.08 -0.34
N GLY A 121 -10.33 -14.41 -0.27
CA GLY A 121 -10.25 -15.26 -1.44
C GLY A 121 -8.92 -15.13 -2.22
N ASN A 122 -7.84 -14.73 -1.56
CA ASN A 122 -6.51 -14.72 -2.17
C ASN A 122 -6.02 -16.14 -2.45
N GLU A 123 -5.17 -16.27 -3.47
CA GLU A 123 -4.62 -17.55 -3.95
C GLU A 123 -3.51 -18.12 -3.06
N TYR A 124 -3.15 -17.46 -1.96
CA TYR A 124 -2.14 -17.97 -1.04
C TYR A 124 -2.67 -19.19 -0.29
N THR A 125 -2.08 -20.33 -0.57
CA THR A 125 -2.46 -21.63 0.02
C THR A 125 -1.53 -22.08 1.16
N SER A 126 -0.41 -21.38 1.34
CA SER A 126 0.59 -21.66 2.38
C SER A 126 1.18 -20.38 2.96
N VAL A 127 1.87 -20.50 4.07
CA VAL A 127 2.51 -19.37 4.77
C VAL A 127 3.76 -18.87 4.08
N ASP A 128 4.53 -19.74 3.44
CA ASP A 128 5.85 -19.40 2.89
C ASP A 128 5.87 -18.21 1.93
N PRO A 129 4.95 -18.10 0.94
CA PRO A 129 4.92 -16.92 0.06
C PRO A 129 4.58 -15.63 0.79
N VAL A 130 3.79 -15.71 1.86
CA VAL A 130 3.39 -14.55 2.67
C VAL A 130 4.56 -14.08 3.52
N GLU A 131 5.24 -15.02 4.18
CA GLU A 131 6.47 -14.76 4.94
C GLU A 131 7.55 -14.14 4.05
N ASP A 132 7.81 -14.74 2.90
CA ASP A 132 8.80 -14.23 1.92
C ASP A 132 8.47 -12.80 1.47
N LEU A 133 7.20 -12.48 1.25
CA LEU A 133 6.76 -11.11 0.89
C LEU A 133 7.04 -10.12 2.02
N ILE A 134 6.73 -10.47 3.26
CA ILE A 134 6.94 -9.60 4.43
C ILE A 134 8.44 -9.38 4.64
N GLN A 135 9.23 -10.44 4.68
CA GLN A 135 10.67 -10.36 4.86
C GLN A 135 11.35 -9.54 3.76
N LYS A 136 10.99 -9.76 2.49
CA LYS A 136 11.54 -8.98 1.37
C LYS A 136 11.20 -7.51 1.46
N ASN A 137 9.97 -7.17 1.87
CA ASN A 137 9.58 -5.78 2.04
C ASN A 137 10.33 -5.14 3.20
N TYR A 138 10.43 -5.83 4.34
CA TYR A 138 11.17 -5.35 5.50
C TYR A 138 12.64 -5.09 5.14
N MET A 139 13.34 -6.09 4.59
CA MET A 139 14.75 -5.97 4.21
C MET A 139 14.98 -4.84 3.22
N ARG A 140 14.11 -4.72 2.22
CA ARG A 140 14.25 -3.73 1.14
C ARG A 140 14.00 -2.30 1.61
N PHE A 141 12.95 -2.07 2.39
CA PHE A 141 12.52 -0.71 2.71
C PHE A 141 13.03 -0.21 4.06
N VAL A 142 13.38 -1.08 4.99
CA VAL A 142 13.89 -0.70 6.31
C VAL A 142 15.41 -0.68 6.33
N ASN A 143 16.06 -1.71 5.81
CA ASN A 143 17.51 -1.87 5.86
C ASN A 143 18.26 -1.20 4.70
N ASP A 144 17.55 -0.86 3.62
CA ASP A 144 18.13 -0.17 2.48
C ASP A 144 18.09 1.36 2.65
N TYR A 145 18.44 2.08 1.58
CA TYR A 145 18.59 3.53 1.59
C TYR A 145 17.29 4.34 1.76
N TYR A 146 16.11 3.71 1.67
CA TYR A 146 14.82 4.42 1.72
C TYR A 146 14.59 5.20 3.02
N ALA A 147 15.08 4.69 4.15
CA ALA A 147 14.97 5.37 5.43
C ALA A 147 15.68 6.74 5.46
N GLY A 148 16.62 6.97 4.55
CA GLY A 148 17.29 8.27 4.36
C GLY A 148 16.64 9.17 3.32
N MET A 149 15.72 8.65 2.49
CA MET A 149 15.13 9.36 1.37
C MET A 149 13.67 9.76 1.60
N CYS A 150 12.95 8.94 2.30
CA CYS A 150 11.54 9.18 2.64
C CYS A 150 11.23 8.59 4.03
N LYS A 151 10.02 8.87 4.52
CA LYS A 151 9.59 8.35 5.81
C LYS A 151 9.20 6.89 5.69
N VAL A 152 9.84 6.04 6.50
CA VAL A 152 9.53 4.61 6.59
C VAL A 152 8.97 4.29 7.97
N TRP A 153 7.79 3.69 8.00
CA TRP A 153 7.12 3.25 9.20
C TRP A 153 7.18 1.72 9.30
N VAL A 154 7.56 1.22 10.45
CA VAL A 154 7.55 -0.21 10.75
C VAL A 154 6.41 -0.50 11.71
N ALA A 155 5.49 -1.34 11.29
CA ALA A 155 4.41 -1.83 12.14
C ALA A 155 4.88 -3.12 12.82
N HIS A 156 5.08 -3.08 14.13
CA HIS A 156 5.51 -4.22 14.94
C HIS A 156 4.37 -5.17 15.29
N GLU A 157 3.13 -4.77 14.99
CA GLU A 157 1.94 -5.59 15.12
C GLU A 157 1.12 -5.57 13.83
N PRO A 158 0.20 -6.51 13.63
CA PRO A 158 -0.59 -6.62 12.41
C PRO A 158 -1.72 -5.57 12.35
N VAL A 159 -1.37 -4.29 12.36
CA VAL A 159 -2.32 -3.16 12.26
C VAL A 159 -3.01 -3.08 10.90
N TYR A 160 -4.15 -2.41 10.86
CA TYR A 160 -4.79 -2.02 9.62
C TYR A 160 -4.40 -0.60 9.22
N LEU A 161 -4.44 -0.34 7.90
CA LEU A 161 -4.06 0.97 7.35
C LEU A 161 -4.92 2.11 7.90
N THR A 162 -6.20 1.87 8.16
CA THR A 162 -7.09 2.84 8.80
C THR A 162 -6.55 3.27 10.17
N GLU A 163 -6.15 2.30 10.99
CA GLU A 163 -5.58 2.54 12.33
C GLU A 163 -4.27 3.32 12.22
N PHE A 164 -3.41 2.93 11.28
CA PHE A 164 -2.17 3.65 11.00
C PHE A 164 -2.43 5.10 10.61
N LEU A 165 -3.33 5.35 9.66
CA LEU A 165 -3.62 6.70 9.17
C LEU A 165 -4.14 7.61 10.29
N VAL A 166 -5.08 7.13 11.09
CA VAL A 166 -5.65 7.88 12.20
C VAL A 166 -4.61 8.13 13.28
N SER A 167 -3.85 7.12 13.68
CA SER A 167 -2.81 7.24 14.72
C SER A 167 -1.67 8.19 14.32
N THR A 168 -1.44 8.35 13.03
CA THR A 168 -0.42 9.27 12.47
C THR A 168 -0.98 10.61 12.01
N GLY A 169 -2.22 10.95 12.38
CA GLY A 169 -2.80 12.29 12.26
C GLY A 169 -3.70 12.53 11.07
N SER A 170 -4.05 11.51 10.26
CA SER A 170 -5.06 11.68 9.21
C SER A 170 -6.45 11.72 9.82
N VAL A 171 -7.28 12.63 9.31
CA VAL A 171 -8.73 12.64 9.57
C VAL A 171 -9.40 11.88 8.43
N LEU A 172 -10.21 10.89 8.77
CA LEU A 172 -10.91 10.05 7.79
C LEU A 172 -12.40 10.33 7.83
N TYR A 173 -12.99 10.61 6.65
CA TYR A 173 -14.42 10.92 6.51
C TYR A 173 -15.14 9.70 5.93
N LYS A 174 -16.06 9.11 6.70
CA LYS A 174 -16.86 8.00 6.16
C LYS A 174 -17.76 8.47 5.04
N GLY A 175 -17.72 7.78 3.94
CA GLY A 175 -18.67 7.94 2.84
C GLY A 175 -20.06 7.51 3.29
N GLY A 176 -20.99 8.47 3.48
CA GLY A 176 -22.42 8.25 3.73
C GLY A 176 -22.75 7.51 5.02
N GLN A 177 -23.22 8.24 6.02
CA GLN A 177 -23.90 7.78 7.23
C GLN A 177 -23.22 6.70 8.05
N ALA A 178 -22.48 7.10 9.08
CA ALA A 178 -22.54 6.46 10.38
C ALA A 178 -21.85 7.29 11.45
N ASP A 179 -22.46 7.34 12.63
CA ASP A 179 -21.84 7.82 13.85
C ASP A 179 -20.49 7.13 14.09
N TYR A 180 -19.48 7.93 14.34
CA TYR A 180 -18.14 7.41 14.64
C TYR A 180 -18.00 7.17 16.12
N ASP A 181 -17.77 5.93 16.49
CA ASP A 181 -16.89 5.65 17.61
C ASP A 181 -15.45 5.93 17.13
N VAL A 182 -14.90 7.04 17.62
CA VAL A 182 -13.46 7.26 17.58
C VAL A 182 -12.88 6.21 18.51
N HIS A 183 -12.43 5.08 17.95
CA HIS A 183 -11.65 4.13 18.71
C HIS A 183 -10.46 4.90 19.30
N ASP A 184 -10.22 4.70 20.58
CA ASP A 184 -9.05 5.26 21.24
C ASP A 184 -7.80 4.70 20.56
N VAL A 185 -7.22 5.49 19.65
CA VAL A 185 -6.06 5.11 18.83
C VAL A 185 -4.74 5.45 19.54
N THR A 186 -4.79 5.97 20.76
CA THR A 186 -3.59 6.37 21.51
C THR A 186 -2.62 5.21 21.73
N GLY A 187 -3.12 3.98 21.86
CA GLY A 187 -2.29 2.79 21.96
C GLY A 187 -1.52 2.42 20.68
N TYR A 188 -2.00 2.83 19.50
CA TYR A 188 -1.37 2.43 18.23
C TYR A 188 -0.10 3.20 17.88
N LEU A 189 0.08 4.40 18.42
CA LEU A 189 1.31 5.19 18.21
C LEU A 189 2.55 4.50 18.79
N GLU A 190 2.37 3.71 19.85
CA GLU A 190 3.47 2.95 20.46
C GLU A 190 3.89 1.75 19.58
N LEU A 191 2.99 1.29 18.70
CA LEU A 191 3.22 0.14 17.81
C LEU A 191 3.88 0.56 16.48
N LEU A 192 3.92 1.86 16.19
CA LEU A 192 4.44 2.41 14.95
C LEU A 192 5.65 3.27 15.26
N GLN A 193 6.81 2.84 14.82
CA GLN A 193 8.03 3.60 14.96
C GLN A 193 8.58 4.01 13.60
N PRO A 194 9.09 5.24 13.43
CA PRO A 194 9.86 5.57 12.26
C PRO A 194 11.13 4.70 12.27
N ALA A 195 11.47 4.13 11.11
CA ALA A 195 12.74 3.43 10.99
C ALA A 195 13.86 4.39 11.42
N SER A 196 14.63 4.02 12.42
CA SER A 196 15.73 4.83 12.88
C SER A 196 16.73 5.01 11.75
N ASN A 197 17.10 6.25 11.46
CA ASN A 197 18.24 6.54 10.59
C ASN A 197 19.48 5.93 11.24
N HIS A 198 19.82 4.71 10.87
CA HIS A 198 21.17 4.22 11.13
C HIS A 198 22.09 5.06 10.26
N VAL A 199 22.60 6.12 10.87
CA VAL A 199 23.75 6.85 10.33
C VAL A 199 24.88 5.83 10.30
N PHE A 200 25.17 5.31 9.14
CA PHE A 200 26.40 4.56 8.94
C PHE A 200 27.55 5.53 9.18
N SER A 201 28.19 5.34 10.30
CA SER A 201 29.48 5.94 10.60
C SER A 201 30.60 5.17 9.89
#